data_e91bf119c9bf12031cbc92e7354930d1
#
_entry.id   e91bf119c9bf12031cbc92e7354930d1
#
_cell.length_a   1.000
_cell.length_b   1.000
_cell.length_c   1.000
_cell.angle_alpha   90.00
_cell.angle_beta   90.00
_cell.angle_gamma   90.00
#
_symmetry.space_group_name_H-M   'P 1'
#
loop_
_entity.id
_entity.type
_entity.pdbx_description
1 polymer ?
#
loop_
_entity_poly.entity_id
_entity_poly.type
_entity_poly.pdbx_seq_one_letter_code
_entity_poly.pdbx_strand_id
1 'polypeptide(L)'
;MNILLLEPAFKNKYPPLSLMKIAAFHRNNGDEIYFRKGPSKDLPEDISWDRIYISTLFTFAWPETCDVIDFALKQNVRPENIYIGGGVATLETEAIQAYAPHINVVTGLLNEPGKLNLPGDETIDAITPDYSILEQIDHKYAMKDAYFLYSTRGCGMGCSFC
;
A
#
# COMPACT_ATOMS: atom_id res chain seq x y z
N MET A 1 -8.70 15.05 0.97
CA MET A 1 -9.08 13.78 0.31
C MET A 1 -9.31 12.70 1.36
N ASN A 2 -10.16 11.70 1.06
CA ASN A 2 -10.33 10.49 1.86
C ASN A 2 -9.47 9.37 1.26
N ILE A 3 -8.50 8.90 2.01
CA ILE A 3 -7.49 7.93 1.56
C ILE A 3 -7.65 6.62 2.32
N LEU A 4 -7.82 5.52 1.59
CA LEU A 4 -7.84 4.19 2.17
C LEU A 4 -6.52 3.46 1.87
N LEU A 5 -5.87 2.98 2.91
CA LEU A 5 -4.65 2.19 2.85
C LEU A 5 -4.97 0.74 3.21
N LEU A 6 -4.58 -0.19 2.35
CA LEU A 6 -4.87 -1.62 2.51
C LEU A 6 -3.59 -2.45 2.51
N GLU A 7 -3.41 -3.26 3.54
CA GLU A 7 -2.43 -4.33 3.59
C GLU A 7 -3.17 -5.67 3.50
N PRO A 8 -2.78 -6.61 2.62
CA PRO A 8 -3.37 -7.95 2.61
C PRO A 8 -3.28 -8.67 3.95
N ALA A 9 -4.20 -9.58 4.24
CA ALA A 9 -4.37 -10.20 5.56
C ALA A 9 -3.33 -11.29 5.92
N PHE A 10 -2.18 -11.32 5.25
CA PHE A 10 -1.12 -12.27 5.58
C PHE A 10 -0.45 -11.98 6.93
N LYS A 11 0.12 -13.02 7.55
CA LYS A 11 0.88 -12.87 8.79
C LYS A 11 2.27 -12.33 8.49
N ASN A 12 2.59 -11.15 8.99
CA ASN A 12 3.90 -10.54 8.91
C ASN A 12 4.34 -9.98 10.28
N LYS A 13 5.66 -9.84 10.45
CA LYS A 13 6.27 -9.32 11.68
C LYS A 13 6.47 -7.80 11.64
N TYR A 14 6.55 -7.22 10.45
CA TYR A 14 6.95 -5.83 10.22
C TYR A 14 5.79 -5.04 9.62
N PRO A 15 5.62 -3.78 10.04
CA PRO A 15 4.57 -2.92 9.50
C PRO A 15 4.83 -2.53 8.04
N PRO A 16 3.78 -2.14 7.30
CA PRO A 16 3.89 -1.77 5.88
C PRO A 16 4.47 -0.37 5.71
N LEU A 17 5.80 -0.23 5.75
CA LEU A 17 6.50 1.06 5.71
C LEU A 17 6.12 1.92 4.51
N SER A 18 5.84 1.32 3.35
CA SER A 18 5.38 2.05 2.17
C SER A 18 4.05 2.76 2.40
N LEU A 19 3.07 2.07 2.98
CA LEU A 19 1.77 2.67 3.32
C LEU A 19 1.91 3.73 4.42
N MET A 20 2.79 3.50 5.41
CA MET A 20 3.06 4.49 6.47
C MET A 20 3.69 5.77 5.91
N LYS A 21 4.54 5.68 4.88
CA LYS A 21 5.10 6.84 4.18
C LYS A 21 4.07 7.56 3.31
N ILE A 22 3.22 6.81 2.61
CA ILE A 22 2.09 7.37 1.86
C ILE A 22 1.13 8.09 2.83
N ALA A 23 0.85 7.49 4.00
CA ALA A 23 0.04 8.13 5.04
C ALA A 23 0.62 9.47 5.49
N ALA A 24 1.93 9.51 5.80
CA ALA A 24 2.62 10.73 6.19
C ALA A 24 2.54 11.81 5.10
N PHE A 25 2.74 11.44 3.83
CA PHE A 25 2.60 12.36 2.70
C PHE A 25 1.20 12.97 2.62
N HIS A 26 0.17 12.14 2.68
CA HIS A 26 -1.22 12.60 2.62
C HIS A 26 -1.62 13.44 3.84
N ARG A 27 -1.19 13.07 5.06
CA ARG A 27 -1.43 13.89 6.26
C ARG A 27 -0.81 15.28 6.18
N ASN A 28 0.40 15.37 5.64
CA ASN A 28 1.06 16.67 5.43
C ASN A 28 0.29 17.56 4.45
N ASN A 29 -0.54 16.97 3.59
CA ASN A 29 -1.44 17.66 2.68
C ASN A 29 -2.85 17.90 3.26
N GLY A 30 -3.11 17.51 4.51
CA GLY A 30 -4.40 17.69 5.18
C GLY A 30 -5.47 16.65 4.80
N ASP A 31 -5.07 15.49 4.28
CA ASP A 31 -5.97 14.41 3.90
C ASP A 31 -6.35 13.52 5.09
N GLU A 32 -7.55 12.92 5.06
CA GLU A 32 -8.02 11.94 6.03
C GLU A 32 -7.54 10.53 5.65
N ILE A 33 -6.96 9.81 6.62
CA ILE A 33 -6.31 8.52 6.39
C ILE A 33 -7.00 7.40 7.15
N TYR A 34 -7.35 6.35 6.44
CA TYR A 34 -7.92 5.12 6.96
C TYR A 34 -7.03 3.95 6.59
N PHE A 35 -6.60 3.17 7.57
CA PHE A 35 -5.76 1.99 7.34
C PHE A 35 -6.48 0.72 7.78
N ARG A 36 -6.44 -0.32 6.93
CA ARG A 36 -7.00 -1.64 7.25
C ARG A 36 -6.07 -2.75 6.79
N LYS A 37 -6.10 -3.85 7.54
CA LYS A 37 -5.40 -5.10 7.21
C LYS A 37 -6.39 -6.15 6.77
N GLY A 38 -6.39 -6.47 5.47
CA GLY A 38 -7.40 -7.29 4.81
C GLY A 38 -8.73 -6.55 4.59
N PRO A 39 -9.72 -7.22 3.98
CA PRO A 39 -11.09 -6.74 3.88
C PRO A 39 -11.68 -6.48 5.27
N SER A 40 -12.25 -5.30 5.48
CA SER A 40 -12.82 -4.90 6.77
C SER A 40 -14.19 -4.30 6.59
N LYS A 41 -15.09 -4.59 7.55
CA LYS A 41 -16.41 -3.95 7.63
C LYS A 41 -16.39 -2.66 8.46
N ASP A 42 -15.28 -2.39 9.15
CA ASP A 42 -15.13 -1.23 10.05
C ASP A 42 -14.66 0.01 9.30
N LEU A 43 -15.26 0.26 8.14
CA LEU A 43 -15.08 1.51 7.41
C LEU A 43 -16.32 2.40 7.61
N PRO A 44 -16.17 3.73 7.57
CA PRO A 44 -17.32 4.62 7.63
C PRO A 44 -18.29 4.30 6.50
N GLU A 45 -19.58 4.24 6.83
CA GLU A 45 -20.65 4.10 5.85
C GLU A 45 -20.74 5.40 5.01
N ASP A 46 -21.11 5.27 3.75
CA ASP A 46 -21.34 6.39 2.82
C ASP A 46 -20.12 7.28 2.50
N ILE A 47 -18.89 6.82 2.82
CA ILE A 47 -17.69 7.54 2.41
C ILE A 47 -17.36 7.29 0.93
N SER A 48 -17.00 8.37 0.22
CA SER A 48 -16.39 8.29 -1.11
C SER A 48 -14.88 8.38 -0.96
N TRP A 49 -14.19 7.40 -1.50
CA TRP A 49 -12.72 7.37 -1.46
C TRP A 49 -12.16 8.13 -2.66
N ASP A 50 -11.29 9.07 -2.39
CA ASP A 50 -10.54 9.75 -3.44
C ASP A 50 -9.44 8.86 -4.00
N ARG A 51 -8.79 8.06 -3.12
CA ARG A 51 -7.75 7.11 -3.51
C ARG A 51 -7.71 5.90 -2.58
N ILE A 52 -7.33 4.75 -3.15
CA ILE A 52 -7.01 3.54 -2.38
C ILE A 52 -5.58 3.10 -2.73
N TYR A 53 -4.79 2.79 -1.73
CA TYR A 53 -3.43 2.25 -1.89
C TYR A 53 -3.34 0.87 -1.28
N ILE A 54 -2.84 -0.10 -2.05
CA ILE A 54 -2.63 -1.49 -1.63
C ILE A 54 -1.14 -1.76 -1.62
N SER A 55 -0.58 -2.25 -0.50
CA SER A 55 0.82 -2.66 -0.41
C SER A 55 0.95 -4.16 -0.34
N THR A 56 1.62 -4.76 -1.33
CA THR A 56 1.85 -6.21 -1.43
C THR A 56 3.29 -6.56 -1.07
N LEU A 57 3.53 -7.79 -0.55
CA LEU A 57 4.87 -8.17 -0.11
C LEU A 57 5.30 -9.54 -0.64
N PHE A 58 4.51 -10.60 -0.43
CA PHE A 58 4.90 -11.98 -0.71
C PHE A 58 4.09 -12.59 -1.85
N THR A 59 4.74 -13.27 -2.80
CA THR A 59 4.09 -13.95 -3.92
C THR A 59 3.20 -15.11 -3.46
N PHE A 60 3.57 -15.80 -2.38
CA PHE A 60 2.74 -16.85 -1.78
C PHE A 60 1.46 -16.35 -1.09
N ALA A 61 1.34 -15.03 -0.86
CA ALA A 61 0.13 -14.38 -0.35
C ALA A 61 -0.76 -13.83 -1.48
N TRP A 62 -0.73 -14.49 -2.65
CA TRP A 62 -1.56 -14.10 -3.79
C TRP A 62 -3.06 -14.14 -3.50
N PRO A 63 -3.61 -15.16 -2.80
CA PRO A 63 -5.04 -15.15 -2.45
C PRO A 63 -5.44 -13.94 -1.62
N GLU A 64 -4.68 -13.59 -0.58
CA GLU A 64 -4.94 -12.42 0.27
C GLU A 64 -4.77 -11.11 -0.51
N THR A 65 -3.90 -11.09 -1.53
CA THR A 65 -3.75 -9.96 -2.44
C THR A 65 -4.99 -9.79 -3.31
N CYS A 66 -5.52 -10.86 -3.88
CA CYS A 66 -6.78 -10.85 -4.63
C CYS A 66 -7.95 -10.39 -3.76
N ASP A 67 -8.05 -10.89 -2.51
CA ASP A 67 -9.12 -10.50 -1.58
C ASP A 67 -9.16 -8.99 -1.33
N VAL A 68 -8.00 -8.33 -1.16
CA VAL A 68 -7.96 -6.87 -0.96
C VAL A 68 -8.18 -6.09 -2.25
N ILE A 69 -7.79 -6.61 -3.41
CA ILE A 69 -8.12 -6.01 -4.71
C ILE A 69 -9.64 -6.03 -4.91
N ASP A 70 -10.27 -7.19 -4.72
CA ASP A 70 -11.73 -7.35 -4.84
C ASP A 70 -12.49 -6.49 -3.84
N PHE A 71 -11.95 -6.37 -2.63
CA PHE A 71 -12.51 -5.48 -1.61
C PHE A 71 -12.41 -4.01 -2.06
N ALA A 72 -11.24 -3.57 -2.56
CA ALA A 72 -11.04 -2.20 -3.03
C ALA A 72 -11.96 -1.85 -4.20
N LEU A 73 -12.14 -2.77 -5.17
CA LEU A 73 -13.03 -2.58 -6.31
C LEU A 73 -14.51 -2.47 -5.95
N LYS A 74 -14.92 -2.97 -4.78
CA LYS A 74 -16.28 -2.85 -4.25
C LYS A 74 -16.52 -1.55 -3.47
N GLN A 75 -15.47 -0.77 -3.20
CA GLN A 75 -15.60 0.51 -2.53
C GLN A 75 -16.12 1.59 -3.47
N ASN A 76 -16.66 2.68 -2.89
CA ASN A 76 -17.09 3.85 -3.66
C ASN A 76 -15.85 4.68 -4.09
N VAL A 77 -15.15 4.19 -5.12
CA VAL A 77 -13.95 4.77 -5.72
C VAL A 77 -13.92 4.44 -7.21
N ARG A 78 -13.34 5.30 -8.03
CA ARG A 78 -13.06 4.98 -9.43
C ARG A 78 -11.85 4.05 -9.52
N PRO A 79 -11.89 2.95 -10.31
CA PRO A 79 -10.78 1.99 -10.39
C PRO A 79 -9.43 2.63 -10.74
N GLU A 80 -9.41 3.67 -11.56
CA GLU A 80 -8.18 4.43 -11.88
C GLU A 80 -7.58 5.20 -10.70
N ASN A 81 -8.28 5.26 -9.57
CA ASN A 81 -7.78 5.83 -8.32
C ASN A 81 -7.34 4.75 -7.31
N ILE A 82 -7.30 3.49 -7.73
CA ILE A 82 -6.72 2.39 -6.95
C ILE A 82 -5.30 2.16 -7.42
N TYR A 83 -4.36 2.16 -6.49
CA TYR A 83 -2.93 1.96 -6.71
C TYR A 83 -2.46 0.74 -5.92
N ILE A 84 -1.78 -0.20 -6.59
CA ILE A 84 -1.18 -1.37 -5.95
C ILE A 84 0.33 -1.36 -6.17
N GLY A 85 1.09 -1.49 -5.09
CA GLY A 85 2.55 -1.46 -5.11
C GLY A 85 3.18 -2.50 -4.19
N GLY A 86 4.51 -2.48 -4.11
CA GLY A 86 5.30 -3.39 -3.27
C GLY A 86 5.92 -4.55 -4.04
N GLY A 87 6.41 -5.57 -3.31
CA GLY A 87 7.19 -6.66 -3.89
C GLY A 87 6.45 -7.43 -4.97
N VAL A 88 5.23 -7.90 -4.69
CA VAL A 88 4.43 -8.66 -5.66
C VAL A 88 4.06 -7.79 -6.86
N ALA A 89 3.65 -6.54 -6.63
CA ALA A 89 3.30 -5.64 -7.72
C ALA A 89 4.47 -5.38 -8.68
N THR A 90 5.69 -5.39 -8.17
CA THR A 90 6.91 -5.23 -8.99
C THR A 90 7.29 -6.51 -9.74
N LEU A 91 7.12 -7.68 -9.12
CA LEU A 91 7.53 -8.97 -9.70
C LEU A 91 6.45 -9.59 -10.60
N GLU A 92 5.18 -9.41 -10.25
CA GLU A 92 4.03 -10.05 -10.89
C GLU A 92 3.09 -9.00 -11.53
N THR A 93 3.65 -7.96 -12.12
CA THR A 93 2.90 -6.84 -12.73
C THR A 93 1.85 -7.33 -13.72
N GLU A 94 2.24 -8.25 -14.61
CA GLU A 94 1.35 -8.80 -15.64
C GLU A 94 0.18 -9.59 -15.04
N ALA A 95 0.43 -10.36 -13.97
CA ALA A 95 -0.60 -11.13 -13.29
C ALA A 95 -1.63 -10.21 -12.62
N ILE A 96 -1.17 -9.12 -11.98
CA ILE A 96 -2.08 -8.13 -11.39
C ILE A 96 -2.87 -7.41 -12.47
N GLN A 97 -2.24 -7.00 -13.58
CA GLN A 97 -2.93 -6.33 -14.69
C GLN A 97 -3.96 -7.22 -15.37
N ALA A 98 -3.66 -8.53 -15.48
CA ALA A 98 -4.64 -9.50 -16.00
C ALA A 98 -5.83 -9.70 -15.05
N TYR A 99 -5.57 -9.68 -13.73
CA TYR A 99 -6.61 -9.84 -12.71
C TYR A 99 -7.50 -8.58 -12.56
N ALA A 100 -6.88 -7.40 -12.55
CA ALA A 100 -7.56 -6.12 -12.33
C ALA A 100 -7.03 -5.05 -13.31
N PRO A 101 -7.47 -5.05 -14.59
CA PRO A 101 -6.86 -4.26 -15.66
C PRO A 101 -7.04 -2.75 -15.52
N HIS A 102 -7.94 -2.29 -14.66
CA HIS A 102 -8.30 -0.86 -14.50
C HIS A 102 -7.64 -0.19 -13.30
N ILE A 103 -6.84 -0.92 -12.51
CA ILE A 103 -6.10 -0.34 -11.39
C ILE A 103 -4.66 0.00 -11.79
N ASN A 104 -4.03 0.91 -11.04
CA ASN A 104 -2.64 1.31 -11.32
C ASN A 104 -1.66 0.39 -10.60
N VAL A 105 -0.80 -0.29 -11.35
CA VAL A 105 0.30 -1.07 -10.78
C VAL A 105 1.55 -0.18 -10.69
N VAL A 106 2.03 0.02 -9.47
CA VAL A 106 3.20 0.86 -9.16
C VAL A 106 4.39 -0.02 -8.87
N THR A 107 5.37 0.00 -9.76
CA THR A 107 6.59 -0.80 -9.64
C THR A 107 7.74 0.02 -9.04
N GLY A 108 8.64 -0.65 -8.31
CA GLY A 108 9.83 -0.03 -7.75
C GLY A 108 9.56 0.90 -6.57
N LEU A 109 10.38 1.93 -6.43
CA LEU A 109 10.34 2.88 -5.31
C LEU A 109 9.54 4.14 -5.65
N LEU A 110 9.01 4.80 -4.62
CA LEU A 110 8.32 6.10 -4.73
C LEU A 110 9.32 7.27 -4.63
N ASN A 111 10.33 7.26 -5.48
CA ASN A 111 11.43 8.24 -5.53
C ASN A 111 11.56 8.94 -6.90
N GLU A 112 10.56 8.76 -7.76
CA GLU A 112 10.47 9.39 -9.07
C GLU A 112 9.10 10.07 -9.21
N PRO A 113 9.00 11.23 -9.88
CA PRO A 113 7.75 11.96 -10.03
C PRO A 113 6.74 11.17 -10.88
N GLY A 114 5.45 11.31 -10.53
CA GLY A 114 4.33 10.75 -11.27
C GLY A 114 3.99 9.29 -10.97
N LYS A 115 4.70 8.63 -10.05
CA LYS A 115 4.39 7.24 -9.64
C LYS A 115 2.97 7.08 -9.10
N LEU A 116 2.49 8.06 -8.36
CA LEU A 116 1.13 8.10 -7.82
C LEU A 116 0.26 9.18 -8.47
N ASN A 117 0.72 9.83 -9.53
CA ASN A 117 0.03 10.95 -10.19
C ASN A 117 -0.35 12.07 -9.19
N LEU A 118 0.58 12.41 -8.29
CA LEU A 118 0.45 13.50 -7.32
C LEU A 118 1.65 14.44 -7.40
N PRO A 119 1.46 15.75 -7.25
CA PRO A 119 2.58 16.68 -7.13
C PRO A 119 3.45 16.33 -5.93
N GLY A 120 4.77 16.18 -6.13
CA GLY A 120 5.72 15.91 -5.06
C GLY A 120 5.76 14.44 -4.59
N ASP A 121 5.13 13.51 -5.31
CA ASP A 121 5.10 12.10 -4.93
C ASP A 121 6.48 11.41 -4.94
N GLU A 122 7.47 12.00 -5.62
CA GLU A 122 8.88 11.56 -5.58
C GLU A 122 9.54 11.71 -4.21
N THR A 123 8.97 12.52 -3.32
CA THR A 123 9.48 12.72 -1.96
C THR A 123 9.05 11.63 -0.99
N ILE A 124 8.05 10.82 -1.34
CA ILE A 124 7.42 9.83 -0.43
C ILE A 124 8.44 8.84 0.12
N ASP A 125 9.39 8.38 -0.69
CA ASP A 125 10.40 7.42 -0.22
C ASP A 125 11.33 8.00 0.85
N ALA A 126 11.50 9.32 0.91
CA ALA A 126 12.32 10.01 1.90
C ALA A 126 11.55 10.43 3.17
N ILE A 127 10.21 10.40 3.17
CA ILE A 127 9.39 10.84 4.30
C ILE A 127 9.49 9.84 5.46
N THR A 128 9.52 10.37 6.69
CA THR A 128 9.41 9.57 7.91
C THR A 128 8.04 8.86 7.96
N PRO A 129 7.99 7.53 8.19
CA PRO A 129 6.74 6.80 8.26
C PRO A 129 5.80 7.30 9.37
N ASP A 130 4.50 7.37 9.07
CA ASP A 130 3.46 7.66 10.06
C ASP A 130 3.05 6.38 10.79
N TYR A 131 3.53 6.23 12.02
CA TYR A 131 3.23 5.07 12.87
C TYR A 131 1.80 5.09 13.44
N SER A 132 1.14 6.25 13.47
CA SER A 132 -0.21 6.38 14.05
C SER A 132 -1.27 5.57 13.29
N ILE A 133 -1.05 5.25 12.01
CA ILE A 133 -2.01 4.41 11.26
C ILE A 133 -2.13 3.00 11.85
N LEU A 134 -1.09 2.51 12.54
CA LEU A 134 -1.09 1.17 13.15
C LEU A 134 -2.07 1.05 14.33
N GLU A 135 -2.47 2.17 14.92
CA GLU A 135 -3.47 2.24 15.99
C GLU A 135 -4.90 2.00 15.49
N GLN A 136 -5.11 2.09 14.17
CA GLN A 136 -6.43 1.90 13.54
C GLN A 136 -6.81 0.43 13.34
N ILE A 137 -5.93 -0.52 13.68
CA ILE A 137 -6.13 -1.96 13.49
C ILE A 137 -5.80 -2.74 14.76
N ASP A 138 -6.48 -3.87 14.97
CA ASP A 138 -6.22 -4.75 16.12
C ASP A 138 -4.93 -5.59 15.97
N HIS A 139 -4.45 -5.76 14.74
CA HIS A 139 -3.23 -6.52 14.46
C HIS A 139 -2.02 -5.89 15.15
N LYS A 140 -1.26 -6.70 15.90
CA LYS A 140 -0.04 -6.24 16.57
C LYS A 140 1.19 -6.79 15.85
N TYR A 141 2.00 -5.89 15.34
CA TYR A 141 3.32 -6.23 14.81
C TYR A 141 4.27 -6.60 15.94
N ALA A 142 5.27 -7.45 15.66
CA ALA A 142 6.09 -8.11 16.67
C ALA A 142 6.87 -7.16 17.60
N MET A 143 7.18 -5.96 17.14
CA MET A 143 7.94 -4.97 17.90
C MET A 143 7.10 -3.69 18.05
N LYS A 144 6.66 -3.40 19.27
CA LYS A 144 5.80 -2.25 19.57
C LYS A 144 6.59 -0.94 19.73
N ASP A 145 7.79 -1.02 20.30
CA ASP A 145 8.60 0.14 20.69
C ASP A 145 9.81 0.27 19.76
N ALA A 146 9.64 0.07 18.46
CA ALA A 146 10.70 0.11 17.47
C ALA A 146 10.34 1.00 16.29
N TYR A 147 11.32 1.74 15.81
CA TYR A 147 11.26 2.41 14.52
C TYR A 147 11.88 1.53 13.44
N PHE A 148 11.18 1.40 12.32
CA PHE A 148 11.66 0.63 11.18
C PHE A 148 12.13 1.56 10.08
N LEU A 149 13.24 1.21 9.47
CA LEU A 149 13.79 1.91 8.32
C LEU A 149 14.48 0.91 7.39
N TYR A 150 14.66 1.31 6.15
CA TYR A 150 15.47 0.55 5.21
C TYR A 150 16.90 1.06 5.25
N SER A 151 17.86 0.20 5.56
CA SER A 151 19.30 0.52 5.45
C SER A 151 19.79 0.42 4.01
N THR A 152 19.14 -0.45 3.21
CA THR A 152 19.42 -0.66 1.78
C THR A 152 18.12 -0.88 1.04
N ARG A 153 18.12 -0.62 -0.26
CA ARG A 153 16.97 -0.81 -1.17
C ARG A 153 17.37 -1.62 -2.38
N GLY A 154 16.51 -2.57 -2.75
CA GLY A 154 16.73 -3.43 -3.88
C GLY A 154 17.83 -4.45 -3.68
N CYS A 155 18.16 -5.17 -4.72
CA CYS A 155 19.23 -6.15 -4.79
C CYS A 155 19.97 -6.00 -6.12
N GLY A 156 21.31 -5.95 -6.08
CA GLY A 156 22.15 -5.87 -7.28
C GLY A 156 22.44 -7.22 -7.93
N MET A 157 21.89 -8.33 -7.41
CA MET A 157 22.11 -9.67 -7.92
C MET A 157 21.11 -10.00 -9.04
N GLY A 158 21.58 -10.33 -10.24
CA GLY A 158 20.75 -10.76 -11.37
C GLY A 158 20.48 -12.26 -11.32
N CYS A 159 19.83 -12.78 -10.27
CA CYS A 159 19.56 -14.21 -10.14
C CYS A 159 18.47 -14.67 -11.14
N SER A 160 18.68 -15.81 -11.78
CA SER A 160 17.77 -16.36 -12.79
C SER A 160 16.40 -16.80 -12.26
N PHE A 161 16.24 -16.85 -10.93
CA PHE A 161 15.00 -17.24 -10.24
C PHE A 161 14.30 -16.04 -9.55
N CYS A 162 14.74 -14.84 -9.82
CA CYS A 162 14.23 -13.62 -9.14
C CYS A 162 13.63 -12.63 -10.14
#